data_108b55cad64be2b75a993f4e80b93c5e
#
_entry.id   108b55cad64be2b75a993f4e80b93c5e
#
_cell.length_a   1.000
_cell.length_b   1.000
_cell.length_c   1.000
_cell.angle_alpha   90.00
_cell.angle_beta   90.00
_cell.angle_gamma   90.00
#
_symmetry.space_group_name_H-M   'P 1'
#
loop_
_entity.id
_entity.type
_entity.pdbx_description
1 polymer ?
#
loop_
_entity_poly.entity_id
_entity_poly.type
_entity_poly.pdbx_seq_one_letter_code
_entity_poly.pdbx_strand_id
1 'polypeptide(L)'
;ILSTYGTEFYRKATHGEGFIRGFFNVIKSATTGTGAALERLFITGVSPVTMDDVTSGFNIGTNITTDPWFNDLVGFSEKELREMLTYYKEQGVLMQSVDETVVMMKPNYDNYCFSRSRLVDCMFNSDMVLYFMKSFVLHGEKPEEIVDPNIRTDFNKLAYLIKLDHGLGENFSVIKEIAEQGEITTDIVTHFSALEMTDP
;
A
#
# COMPACT_ATOMS: atom_id res chain seq x y z
N ILE A 1 1.86 7.83 12.93
CA ILE A 1 1.96 8.96 13.88
C ILE A 1 0.59 9.23 14.48
N LEU A 2 -0.44 9.52 13.68
CA LEU A 2 -1.78 9.85 14.17
C LEU A 2 -2.37 8.74 15.03
N SER A 3 -2.34 7.51 14.54
CA SER A 3 -2.84 6.32 15.26
C SER A 3 -2.08 5.98 16.53
N THR A 4 -0.84 6.44 16.67
CA THR A 4 0.04 6.11 17.80
C THR A 4 0.09 7.21 18.85
N TYR A 5 0.15 8.46 18.41
CA TYR A 5 0.40 9.61 19.29
C TYR A 5 -0.81 10.58 19.41
N GLY A 6 -1.88 10.34 18.63
CA GLY A 6 -3.11 11.11 18.67
C GLY A 6 -3.07 12.45 17.93
N THR A 7 -4.23 13.09 17.86
CA THR A 7 -4.49 14.29 17.06
C THR A 7 -3.67 15.51 17.50
N GLU A 8 -3.47 15.68 18.80
CA GLU A 8 -2.73 16.84 19.33
C GLU A 8 -1.27 16.80 18.89
N PHE A 9 -0.62 15.63 19.01
CA PHE A 9 0.75 15.45 18.53
C PHE A 9 0.84 15.64 17.01
N TYR A 10 -0.11 15.10 16.28
CA TYR A 10 -0.18 15.26 14.82
C TYR A 10 -0.22 16.75 14.43
N ARG A 11 -1.12 17.53 15.05
CA ARG A 11 -1.23 18.98 14.82
C ARG A 11 0.08 19.70 15.13
N LYS A 12 0.71 19.41 16.26
CA LYS A 12 2.01 20.01 16.62
C LYS A 12 3.12 19.68 15.61
N ALA A 13 3.10 18.48 15.05
CA ALA A 13 4.10 18.05 14.08
C ALA A 13 3.89 18.63 12.67
N THR A 14 2.65 18.84 12.26
CA THR A 14 2.28 19.19 10.87
C THR A 14 1.88 20.64 10.67
N HIS A 15 1.54 21.38 11.73
CA HIS A 15 1.08 22.78 11.66
C HIS A 15 2.08 23.75 12.31
N GLY A 16 1.96 25.03 11.98
CA GLY A 16 2.85 26.07 12.50
C GLY A 16 4.31 25.81 12.21
N GLU A 17 5.14 25.71 13.24
CA GLU A 17 6.58 25.41 13.18
C GLU A 17 6.88 23.91 13.38
N GLY A 18 5.87 23.04 13.13
CA GLY A 18 6.01 21.61 13.28
C GLY A 18 7.13 21.01 12.41
N PHE A 19 7.85 20.05 12.96
CA PHE A 19 9.06 19.49 12.33
C PHE A 19 8.75 18.80 10.97
N ILE A 20 7.60 18.17 10.83
CA ILE A 20 7.19 17.52 9.57
C ILE A 20 6.96 18.60 8.51
N ARG A 21 6.24 19.67 8.87
CA ARG A 21 6.04 20.82 7.98
C ARG A 21 7.38 21.44 7.57
N GLY A 22 8.27 21.65 8.52
CA GLY A 22 9.62 22.16 8.25
C GLY A 22 10.39 21.28 7.27
N PHE A 23 10.35 19.98 7.45
CA PHE A 23 10.98 19.01 6.56
C PHE A 23 10.46 19.12 5.11
N PHE A 24 9.14 19.12 4.92
CA PHE A 24 8.55 19.23 3.59
C PHE A 24 8.78 20.60 2.94
N ASN A 25 8.82 21.68 3.72
CA ASN A 25 9.19 23.01 3.21
C ASN A 25 10.63 23.05 2.70
N VAL A 26 11.56 22.37 3.36
CA VAL A 26 12.94 22.23 2.88
C VAL A 26 12.98 21.46 1.56
N ILE A 27 12.26 20.34 1.46
CA ILE A 27 12.14 19.58 0.21
C ILE A 27 11.57 20.45 -0.90
N LYS A 28 10.46 21.17 -0.65
CA LYS A 28 9.87 22.10 -1.62
C LYS A 28 10.87 23.14 -2.10
N SER A 29 11.60 23.74 -1.20
CA SER A 29 12.64 24.73 -1.55
C SER A 29 13.76 24.11 -2.36
N ALA A 30 14.13 22.87 -2.07
CA ALA A 30 15.19 22.15 -2.79
C ALA A 30 14.78 21.74 -4.22
N THR A 31 13.48 21.67 -4.53
CA THR A 31 12.96 21.32 -5.87
C THR A 31 12.64 22.54 -6.73
N THR A 32 12.75 23.75 -6.19
CA THR A 32 12.32 25.00 -6.88
C THR A 32 13.51 25.87 -7.26
N GLY A 33 13.40 26.59 -8.38
CA GLY A 33 14.39 27.58 -8.84
C GLY A 33 15.46 27.04 -9.78
N THR A 34 16.24 27.96 -10.31
CA THR A 34 17.38 27.65 -11.20
C THR A 34 18.51 27.07 -10.37
N GLY A 35 18.92 25.84 -10.65
CA GLY A 35 19.94 25.12 -9.88
C GLY A 35 19.39 24.45 -8.64
N ALA A 36 18.11 24.01 -8.68
CA ALA A 36 17.49 23.21 -7.64
C ALA A 36 18.37 22.01 -7.24
N ALA A 37 18.54 21.78 -5.94
CA ALA A 37 19.34 20.68 -5.41
C ALA A 37 18.71 19.31 -5.66
N LEU A 38 17.38 19.25 -5.82
CA LEU A 38 16.60 18.06 -6.15
C LEU A 38 15.94 18.26 -7.51
N GLU A 39 16.36 17.48 -8.50
CA GLU A 39 15.77 17.52 -9.85
C GLU A 39 14.46 16.73 -9.94
N ARG A 40 14.33 15.68 -9.15
CA ARG A 40 13.17 14.78 -9.13
C ARG A 40 12.85 14.35 -7.72
N LEU A 41 11.56 14.20 -7.45
CA LEU A 41 11.04 13.74 -6.15
C LEU A 41 9.97 12.68 -6.40
N PHE A 42 10.09 11.54 -5.73
CA PHE A 42 9.09 10.50 -5.70
C PHE A 42 8.70 10.23 -4.24
N ILE A 43 7.42 10.35 -3.94
CA ILE A 43 6.89 10.17 -2.58
C ILE A 43 5.97 8.96 -2.58
N THR A 44 6.21 8.04 -1.65
CA THR A 44 5.33 6.90 -1.38
C THR A 44 4.76 6.98 0.03
N GLY A 45 3.58 6.43 0.23
CA GLY A 45 2.94 6.34 1.54
C GLY A 45 1.90 5.24 1.57
N VAL A 46 1.53 4.82 2.76
CA VAL A 46 0.50 3.79 2.99
C VAL A 46 -0.90 4.34 2.79
N SER A 47 -1.08 5.64 3.06
CA SER A 47 -2.39 6.30 3.02
C SER A 47 -2.31 7.56 2.18
N PRO A 48 -3.38 7.89 1.40
CA PRO A 48 -3.42 9.07 0.55
C PRO A 48 -3.72 10.35 1.36
N VAL A 49 -2.97 10.57 2.44
CA VAL A 49 -3.07 11.81 3.24
C VAL A 49 -2.62 12.97 2.39
N THR A 50 -3.42 14.01 2.31
CA THR A 50 -3.07 15.19 1.53
C THR A 50 -1.85 15.88 2.11
N MET A 51 -0.90 16.20 1.24
CA MET A 51 0.29 16.95 1.63
C MET A 51 -0.07 18.39 2.05
N ASP A 52 -1.25 18.87 1.70
CA ASP A 52 -1.77 20.17 2.10
C ASP A 52 -1.96 20.29 3.62
N ASP A 53 -2.30 19.20 4.29
CA ASP A 53 -2.37 19.16 5.76
C ASP A 53 -0.98 19.26 6.41
N VAL A 54 0.02 18.74 5.75
CA VAL A 54 1.39 18.69 6.26
C VAL A 54 2.14 19.99 5.95
N THR A 55 1.82 20.59 4.81
CA THR A 55 2.43 21.85 4.39
C THR A 55 1.41 22.69 3.64
N SER A 56 1.09 23.87 4.09
CA SER A 56 0.25 24.77 3.30
C SER A 56 0.89 25.00 1.91
N GLY A 57 0.27 24.39 0.88
CA GLY A 57 0.70 24.55 -0.50
C GLY A 57 1.89 23.67 -0.93
N PHE A 58 1.99 22.43 -0.47
CA PHE A 58 2.89 21.44 -1.08
C PHE A 58 2.30 20.93 -2.40
N ASN A 59 2.23 21.83 -3.37
CA ASN A 59 1.64 21.62 -4.69
C ASN A 59 2.68 21.31 -5.78
N ILE A 60 3.79 20.72 -5.41
CA ILE A 60 4.91 20.38 -6.33
C ILE A 60 4.81 18.97 -6.90
N GLY A 61 3.94 18.14 -6.35
CA GLY A 61 3.76 16.74 -6.76
C GLY A 61 2.45 16.53 -7.51
N THR A 62 2.46 15.58 -8.44
CA THR A 62 1.24 15.05 -9.08
C THR A 62 0.92 13.72 -8.40
N ASN A 63 -0.33 13.55 -7.96
CA ASN A 63 -0.79 12.26 -7.44
C ASN A 63 -0.96 11.27 -8.60
N ILE A 64 -0.18 10.21 -8.60
CA ILE A 64 -0.16 9.17 -9.63
C ILE A 64 -0.75 7.84 -9.14
N THR A 65 -1.38 7.82 -7.96
CA THR A 65 -1.84 6.59 -7.29
C THR A 65 -2.78 5.75 -8.16
N THR A 66 -3.65 6.40 -8.92
CA THR A 66 -4.65 5.72 -9.78
C THR A 66 -4.44 6.01 -11.28
N ASP A 67 -3.31 6.60 -11.63
CA ASP A 67 -2.98 6.93 -13.02
C ASP A 67 -2.67 5.65 -13.81
N PRO A 68 -3.31 5.44 -14.98
CA PRO A 68 -3.12 4.25 -15.80
C PRO A 68 -1.67 3.99 -16.24
N TRP A 69 -0.88 5.04 -16.39
CA TRP A 69 0.54 4.94 -16.78
C TRP A 69 1.41 4.30 -15.70
N PHE A 70 0.93 4.28 -14.45
CA PHE A 70 1.65 3.77 -13.30
C PHE A 70 1.00 2.54 -12.67
N ASN A 71 0.04 1.89 -13.37
CA ASN A 71 -0.64 0.71 -12.86
C ASN A 71 0.32 -0.45 -12.53
N ASP A 72 1.39 -0.57 -13.29
CA ASP A 72 2.43 -1.59 -13.18
C ASP A 72 3.73 -1.11 -12.51
N LEU A 73 3.66 0.03 -11.79
CA LEU A 73 4.79 0.58 -11.04
C LEU A 73 5.17 -0.27 -9.83
N VAL A 74 4.21 -0.91 -9.20
CA VAL A 74 4.38 -1.76 -8.01
C VAL A 74 3.72 -3.12 -8.21
N GLY A 75 4.28 -4.16 -7.62
CA GLY A 75 3.86 -5.53 -7.85
C GLY A 75 4.66 -6.19 -8.98
N PHE A 76 4.28 -7.42 -9.30
CA PHE A 76 4.80 -8.17 -10.44
C PHE A 76 3.66 -8.47 -11.41
N SER A 77 3.86 -8.21 -12.69
CA SER A 77 3.00 -8.78 -13.72
C SER A 77 3.15 -10.31 -13.75
N GLU A 78 2.15 -11.03 -14.27
CA GLU A 78 2.28 -12.49 -14.42
C GLU A 78 3.49 -12.87 -15.28
N LYS A 79 3.84 -12.05 -16.27
CA LYS A 79 5.03 -12.25 -17.10
C LYS A 79 6.32 -12.18 -16.27
N GLU A 80 6.51 -11.13 -15.49
CA GLU A 80 7.71 -10.96 -14.63
C GLU A 80 7.78 -12.05 -13.57
N LEU A 81 6.64 -12.43 -12.96
CA LEU A 81 6.58 -13.55 -12.04
C LEU A 81 7.05 -14.85 -12.72
N ARG A 82 6.56 -15.15 -13.92
CA ARG A 82 6.96 -16.34 -14.68
C ARG A 82 8.44 -16.33 -15.05
N GLU A 83 8.99 -15.19 -15.44
CA GLU A 83 10.41 -15.04 -15.73
C GLU A 83 11.25 -15.31 -14.47
N MET A 84 10.88 -14.78 -13.33
CA MET A 84 11.52 -15.03 -12.04
C MET A 84 11.43 -16.50 -11.63
N LEU A 85 10.27 -17.12 -11.72
CA LEU A 85 10.08 -18.54 -11.38
C LEU A 85 10.89 -19.46 -12.32
N THR A 86 10.97 -19.12 -13.59
CA THR A 86 11.78 -19.85 -14.57
C THR A 86 13.25 -19.81 -14.17
N TYR A 87 13.76 -18.62 -13.82
CA TYR A 87 15.12 -18.49 -13.33
C TYR A 87 15.40 -19.40 -12.12
N TYR A 88 14.55 -19.36 -11.09
CA TYR A 88 14.73 -20.20 -9.89
C TYR A 88 14.61 -21.71 -10.20
N LYS A 89 13.79 -22.08 -11.18
CA LYS A 89 13.69 -23.46 -11.65
C LYS A 89 14.98 -23.92 -12.33
N GLU A 90 15.55 -23.08 -13.19
CA GLU A 90 16.83 -23.36 -13.86
C GLU A 90 18.00 -23.47 -12.86
N GLN A 91 17.95 -22.73 -11.76
CA GLN A 91 18.91 -22.84 -10.67
C GLN A 91 18.68 -24.06 -9.75
N GLY A 92 17.66 -24.87 -10.01
CA GLY A 92 17.33 -26.05 -9.18
C GLY A 92 16.74 -25.72 -7.81
N VAL A 93 16.29 -24.48 -7.59
CA VAL A 93 15.66 -24.05 -6.33
C VAL A 93 14.17 -24.42 -6.33
N LEU A 94 13.49 -24.21 -7.45
CA LEU A 94 12.07 -24.49 -7.62
C LEU A 94 11.89 -25.88 -8.28
N MET A 95 11.35 -26.85 -7.54
CA MET A 95 11.12 -28.21 -8.04
C MET A 95 9.83 -28.34 -8.86
N GLN A 96 8.77 -27.62 -8.48
CA GLN A 96 7.49 -27.61 -9.18
C GLN A 96 7.61 -26.95 -10.56
N SER A 97 6.62 -27.15 -11.41
CA SER A 97 6.51 -26.39 -12.65
C SER A 97 6.18 -24.93 -12.38
N VAL A 98 6.56 -24.05 -13.30
CA VAL A 98 6.23 -22.62 -13.23
C VAL A 98 4.71 -22.44 -13.20
N ASP A 99 3.97 -23.19 -14.04
CA ASP A 99 2.51 -23.11 -14.12
C ASP A 99 1.84 -23.53 -12.79
N GLU A 100 2.27 -24.63 -12.18
CA GLU A 100 1.75 -25.07 -10.88
C GLU A 100 1.99 -24.03 -9.80
N THR A 101 3.17 -23.40 -9.80
CA THR A 101 3.52 -22.36 -8.83
C THR A 101 2.69 -21.10 -9.02
N VAL A 102 2.48 -20.64 -10.25
CA VAL A 102 1.61 -19.49 -10.55
C VAL A 102 0.17 -19.78 -10.13
N VAL A 103 -0.37 -20.96 -10.46
CA VAL A 103 -1.73 -21.38 -10.06
C VAL A 103 -1.87 -21.38 -8.54
N MET A 104 -0.83 -21.79 -7.81
CA MET A 104 -0.83 -21.80 -6.34
C MET A 104 -0.82 -20.39 -5.74
N MET A 105 -0.08 -19.46 -6.34
CA MET A 105 0.03 -18.07 -5.87
C MET A 105 -1.21 -17.24 -6.19
N LYS A 106 -1.81 -17.46 -7.35
CA LYS A 106 -2.85 -16.62 -7.94
C LYS A 106 -4.02 -16.29 -7.02
N PRO A 107 -4.63 -17.25 -6.30
CA PRO A 107 -5.80 -16.97 -5.44
C PRO A 107 -5.53 -16.01 -4.28
N ASN A 108 -4.27 -15.89 -3.84
CA ASN A 108 -3.92 -15.11 -2.65
C ASN A 108 -3.07 -13.87 -2.97
N TYR A 109 -2.36 -13.84 -4.10
CA TYR A 109 -1.33 -12.83 -4.38
C TYR A 109 -1.65 -11.96 -5.58
N ASP A 110 -2.56 -12.37 -6.47
CA ASP A 110 -3.00 -11.67 -7.67
C ASP A 110 -4.14 -10.67 -7.37
N ASN A 111 -4.62 -10.01 -8.42
CA ASN A 111 -5.75 -9.09 -8.41
C ASN A 111 -5.51 -7.69 -7.81
N TYR A 112 -4.25 -7.28 -7.67
CA TYR A 112 -3.94 -5.90 -7.32
C TYR A 112 -4.00 -5.03 -8.58
N CYS A 113 -5.04 -4.22 -8.69
CA CYS A 113 -5.23 -3.29 -9.80
C CYS A 113 -5.31 -1.87 -9.28
N PHE A 114 -4.44 -1.00 -9.76
CA PHE A 114 -4.32 0.37 -9.27
C PHE A 114 -5.04 1.39 -10.15
N SER A 115 -5.50 1.00 -11.35
CA SER A 115 -6.23 1.88 -12.26
C SER A 115 -7.55 1.28 -12.72
N ARG A 116 -8.63 2.08 -12.64
CA ARG A 116 -9.96 1.70 -13.11
C ARG A 116 -10.03 1.37 -14.60
N SER A 117 -9.12 1.94 -15.41
CA SER A 117 -9.08 1.72 -16.87
C SER A 117 -8.24 0.49 -17.26
N ARG A 118 -7.56 -0.16 -16.31
CA ARG A 118 -6.67 -1.30 -16.56
C ARG A 118 -7.01 -2.52 -15.69
N LEU A 119 -8.29 -2.77 -15.48
CA LEU A 119 -8.79 -3.86 -14.61
C LEU A 119 -8.37 -5.27 -15.05
N VAL A 120 -7.94 -5.43 -16.29
CA VAL A 120 -7.43 -6.72 -16.82
C VAL A 120 -5.92 -6.90 -16.60
N ASP A 121 -5.22 -5.84 -16.24
CA ASP A 121 -3.77 -5.83 -16.04
C ASP A 121 -3.46 -5.87 -14.53
N CYS A 122 -3.94 -6.91 -13.85
CA CYS A 122 -3.71 -7.10 -12.43
C CYS A 122 -2.26 -7.48 -12.14
N MET A 123 -1.80 -7.07 -10.96
CA MET A 123 -0.45 -7.31 -10.48
C MET A 123 -0.47 -8.27 -9.31
N PHE A 124 0.56 -9.09 -9.21
CA PHE A 124 0.84 -9.88 -8.01
C PHE A 124 1.48 -9.00 -6.93
N ASN A 125 1.06 -9.18 -5.69
CA ASN A 125 1.67 -8.51 -4.55
C ASN A 125 3.12 -8.97 -4.41
N SER A 126 4.06 -8.03 -4.59
CA SER A 126 5.49 -8.31 -4.59
C SER A 126 5.99 -8.89 -3.27
N ASP A 127 5.48 -8.38 -2.15
CA ASP A 127 5.90 -8.81 -0.82
C ASP A 127 5.47 -10.27 -0.56
N MET A 128 4.24 -10.61 -0.94
CA MET A 128 3.71 -11.97 -0.84
C MET A 128 4.45 -12.96 -1.75
N VAL A 129 4.77 -12.54 -2.97
CA VAL A 129 5.56 -13.35 -3.91
C VAL A 129 6.96 -13.60 -3.34
N LEU A 130 7.63 -12.58 -2.82
CA LEU A 130 8.95 -12.70 -2.24
C LEU A 130 8.94 -13.56 -0.96
N TYR A 131 7.91 -13.44 -0.13
CA TYR A 131 7.70 -14.31 1.02
C TYR A 131 7.64 -15.80 0.60
N PHE A 132 6.82 -16.10 -0.41
CA PHE A 132 6.68 -17.44 -0.94
C PHE A 132 8.01 -17.98 -1.48
N MET A 133 8.69 -17.18 -2.31
CA MET A 133 9.98 -17.57 -2.88
C MET A 133 11.07 -17.75 -1.83
N LYS A 134 11.05 -16.96 -0.76
CA LYS A 134 11.98 -17.13 0.37
C LYS A 134 11.87 -18.52 0.99
N SER A 135 10.66 -19.08 1.11
CA SER A 135 10.47 -20.44 1.61
C SER A 135 11.15 -21.47 0.72
N PHE A 136 10.99 -21.37 -0.60
CA PHE A 136 11.69 -22.26 -1.54
C PHE A 136 13.20 -22.14 -1.45
N VAL A 137 13.74 -20.93 -1.37
CA VAL A 137 15.18 -20.69 -1.27
C VAL A 137 15.77 -21.29 0.02
N LEU A 138 15.05 -21.16 1.14
CA LEU A 138 15.55 -21.58 2.46
C LEU A 138 15.26 -23.05 2.79
N HIS A 139 14.10 -23.57 2.34
CA HIS A 139 13.59 -24.86 2.78
C HIS A 139 13.32 -25.84 1.64
N GLY A 140 13.37 -25.41 0.38
CA GLY A 140 13.09 -26.25 -0.79
C GLY A 140 11.61 -26.53 -1.03
N GLU A 141 10.72 -25.89 -0.26
CA GLU A 141 9.27 -26.11 -0.31
C GLU A 141 8.46 -24.82 -0.11
N LYS A 142 7.17 -24.86 -0.46
CA LYS A 142 6.26 -23.75 -0.25
C LYS A 142 6.10 -23.45 1.25
N PRO A 143 5.76 -22.19 1.62
CA PRO A 143 5.46 -21.87 3.01
C PRO A 143 4.25 -22.67 3.51
N GLU A 144 4.26 -23.06 4.77
CA GLU A 144 3.14 -23.74 5.43
C GLU A 144 1.89 -22.86 5.42
N GLU A 145 2.06 -21.58 5.74
CA GLU A 145 1.04 -20.57 5.60
C GLU A 145 1.25 -19.78 4.31
N ILE A 146 0.27 -19.83 3.40
CA ILE A 146 0.35 -19.14 2.12
C ILE A 146 0.39 -17.62 2.29
N VAL A 147 -0.31 -17.07 3.29
CA VAL A 147 -0.28 -15.64 3.62
C VAL A 147 0.76 -15.39 4.70
N ASP A 148 1.67 -14.44 4.45
CA ASP A 148 2.69 -14.06 5.45
C ASP A 148 2.02 -13.60 6.76
N PRO A 149 2.30 -14.28 7.88
CA PRO A 149 1.76 -13.90 9.19
C PRO A 149 2.06 -12.45 9.59
N ASN A 150 3.13 -11.85 9.07
CA ASN A 150 3.49 -10.45 9.38
C ASN A 150 2.59 -9.44 8.66
N ILE A 151 1.90 -9.84 7.58
CA ILE A 151 0.97 -8.99 6.84
C ILE A 151 -0.47 -9.18 7.34
N ARG A 152 -0.70 -10.17 8.19
CA ARG A 152 -2.03 -10.42 8.75
C ARG A 152 -2.57 -9.18 9.46
N THR A 153 -3.87 -9.03 9.35
CA THR A 153 -4.64 -7.93 9.95
C THR A 153 -4.21 -7.66 11.38
N ASP A 154 -3.78 -6.44 11.65
CA ASP A 154 -3.59 -5.95 13.00
C ASP A 154 -4.95 -5.83 13.68
N PHE A 155 -5.30 -6.83 14.49
CA PHE A 155 -6.57 -6.86 15.24
C PHE A 155 -6.76 -5.64 16.14
N ASN A 156 -5.68 -5.00 16.57
CA ASN A 156 -5.75 -3.78 17.36
C ASN A 156 -6.21 -2.60 16.49
N LYS A 157 -5.73 -2.50 15.25
CA LYS A 157 -6.21 -1.50 14.29
C LYS A 157 -7.66 -1.74 13.93
N LEU A 158 -8.06 -3.00 13.69
CA LEU A 158 -9.44 -3.34 13.39
C LEU A 158 -10.37 -2.97 14.56
N ALA A 159 -9.99 -3.34 15.79
CA ALA A 159 -10.74 -2.97 16.99
C ALA A 159 -10.79 -1.45 17.20
N TYR A 160 -9.74 -0.73 16.83
CA TYR A 160 -9.70 0.72 16.89
C TYR A 160 -10.66 1.35 15.87
N LEU A 161 -10.67 0.87 14.62
CA LEU A 161 -11.60 1.33 13.58
C LEU A 161 -13.06 1.10 13.96
N ILE A 162 -13.38 -0.04 14.58
CA ILE A 162 -14.72 -0.33 15.10
C ILE A 162 -15.10 0.65 16.22
N LYS A 163 -14.15 0.98 17.10
CA LYS A 163 -14.38 1.92 18.21
C LYS A 163 -14.54 3.36 17.76
N LEU A 164 -13.93 3.77 16.66
CA LEU A 164 -14.07 5.11 16.08
C LEU A 164 -15.48 5.38 15.55
N ASP A 165 -16.27 4.36 15.34
CA ASP A 165 -17.63 4.44 14.82
C ASP A 165 -18.68 5.03 15.78
N HIS A 166 -18.24 5.55 16.94
CA HIS A 166 -19.09 6.19 17.96
C HIS A 166 -20.46 5.51 18.20
N GLY A 167 -20.56 4.22 17.92
CA GLY A 167 -21.77 3.41 18.13
C GLY A 167 -22.80 3.47 17.01
N LEU A 168 -22.47 4.06 15.85
CA LEU A 168 -23.34 4.07 14.66
C LEU A 168 -23.44 2.70 13.99
N GLY A 169 -22.45 1.83 14.17
CA GLY A 169 -22.42 0.46 13.65
C GLY A 169 -22.05 0.35 12.17
N GLU A 170 -21.68 1.44 11.52
CA GLU A 170 -21.33 1.47 10.09
C GLU A 170 -20.06 0.69 9.80
N ASN A 171 -18.98 0.97 10.53
CA ASN A 171 -17.72 0.25 10.37
C ASN A 171 -17.86 -1.24 10.68
N PHE A 172 -18.68 -1.58 11.68
CA PHE A 172 -18.97 -2.97 12.00
C PHE A 172 -19.76 -3.66 10.89
N SER A 173 -20.73 -2.95 10.27
CA SER A 173 -21.51 -3.46 9.14
C SER A 173 -20.60 -3.76 7.94
N VAL A 174 -19.65 -2.89 7.63
CA VAL A 174 -18.66 -3.08 6.56
C VAL A 174 -17.82 -4.33 6.82
N ILE A 175 -17.30 -4.49 8.04
CA ILE A 175 -16.48 -5.65 8.41
C ILE A 175 -17.30 -6.93 8.32
N LYS A 176 -18.57 -6.90 8.76
CA LYS A 176 -19.48 -8.03 8.66
C LYS A 176 -19.76 -8.40 7.21
N GLU A 177 -20.00 -7.43 6.34
CA GLU A 177 -20.21 -7.64 4.91
C GLU A 177 -18.99 -8.31 4.26
N ILE A 178 -17.78 -7.82 4.54
CA ILE A 178 -16.53 -8.44 4.06
C ILE A 178 -16.42 -9.89 4.57
N ALA A 179 -16.76 -10.16 5.82
CA ALA A 179 -16.69 -11.50 6.39
C ALA A 179 -17.71 -12.46 5.80
N GLU A 180 -18.90 -11.97 5.45
CA GLU A 180 -20.01 -12.79 4.90
C GLU A 180 -19.92 -12.96 3.39
N GLN A 181 -19.48 -11.92 2.65
CA GLN A 181 -19.48 -11.89 1.18
C GLN A 181 -18.08 -12.07 0.58
N GLY A 182 -17.02 -11.87 1.38
CA GLY A 182 -15.64 -11.94 0.94
C GLY A 182 -15.13 -10.67 0.26
N GLU A 183 -16.01 -9.73 -0.08
CA GLU A 183 -15.67 -8.50 -0.77
C GLU A 183 -16.59 -7.35 -0.37
N ILE A 184 -16.16 -6.14 -0.65
CA ILE A 184 -16.95 -4.92 -0.56
C ILE A 184 -16.59 -3.99 -1.71
N THR A 185 -17.58 -3.27 -2.22
CA THR A 185 -17.36 -2.21 -3.21
C THR A 185 -17.48 -0.85 -2.54
N THR A 186 -16.45 -0.03 -2.69
CA THR A 186 -16.41 1.34 -2.17
C THR A 186 -15.74 2.29 -3.16
N ASP A 187 -15.96 3.57 -2.99
CA ASP A 187 -15.23 4.58 -3.75
C ASP A 187 -13.77 4.66 -3.30
N ILE A 188 -12.88 4.84 -4.27
CA ILE A 188 -11.47 5.07 -3.98
C ILE A 188 -11.30 6.51 -3.49
N VAL A 189 -10.95 6.65 -2.23
CA VAL A 189 -10.54 7.93 -1.65
C VAL A 189 -9.08 8.17 -2.02
N THR A 190 -8.83 9.11 -2.93
CA THR A 190 -7.49 9.44 -3.43
C THR A 190 -6.77 10.51 -2.61
N HIS A 191 -7.50 11.24 -1.77
CA HIS A 191 -6.96 12.22 -0.82
C HIS A 191 -7.98 12.44 0.30
N PHE A 192 -7.49 12.53 1.49
CA PHE A 192 -8.25 12.94 2.67
C PHE A 192 -7.34 13.71 3.62
N SER A 193 -7.92 14.62 4.38
CA SER A 193 -7.20 15.30 5.43
C SER A 193 -7.02 14.37 6.63
N ALA A 194 -5.93 14.52 7.36
CA ALA A 194 -5.76 13.74 8.57
C ALA A 194 -6.78 14.10 9.66
N LEU A 195 -7.44 15.25 9.55
CA LEU A 195 -8.54 15.64 10.43
C LEU A 195 -9.80 14.83 10.14
N GLU A 196 -10.08 14.50 8.87
CA GLU A 196 -11.21 13.63 8.48
C GLU A 196 -11.07 12.20 9.01
N MET A 197 -9.85 11.77 9.38
CA MET A 197 -9.63 10.49 10.05
C MET A 197 -10.03 10.51 11.54
N THR A 198 -10.24 11.68 12.12
CA THR A 198 -10.47 11.83 13.56
C THR A 198 -11.80 12.49 13.91
N ASP A 199 -12.47 13.03 12.91
CA ASP A 199 -13.79 13.66 13.02
C ASP A 199 -14.75 12.86 12.12
N PRO A 200 -15.57 11.98 12.73
CA PRO A 200 -16.51 11.13 11.99
C PRO A 200 -17.71 11.95 11.47
#